data_d9d4265cddabc49b1080a6c6cf3e9471
#
_entry.id   d9d4265cddabc49b1080a6c6cf3e9471
#
_cell.length_a   1.000
_cell.length_b   1.000
_cell.length_c   1.000
_cell.angle_alpha   90.00
_cell.angle_beta   90.00
_cell.angle_gamma   90.00
#
_symmetry.space_group_name_H-M   'P 1'
#
loop_
_entity.id
_entity.type
_entity.pdbx_description
1 polymer ?
#
loop_
_entity_poly.entity_id
_entity_poly.type
_entity_poly.pdbx_seq_one_letter_code
_entity_poly.pdbx_strand_id
1 'polypeptide(L)' 'MPTPDEYRKIAETYYRLAREAKTEADRLALLDLAKGWLEAASREDAKSARERRRSWHARAATTRRVFNRLRPL' A
#
# COMPACT_ATOMS: atom_id res chain seq x y z
N MET A 1 6.78 11.68 3.44
CA MET A 1 6.53 10.72 2.36
C MET A 1 5.04 10.61 2.08
N PRO A 2 4.61 10.53 0.83
CA PRO A 2 3.19 10.37 0.54
C PRO A 2 2.71 8.99 1.00
N THR A 3 1.49 8.97 1.56
CA THR A 3 0.84 7.74 1.99
C THR A 3 0.16 7.05 0.80
N PRO A 4 -0.18 5.74 0.90
CA PRO A 4 -0.95 5.07 -0.15
C PRO A 4 -2.27 5.79 -0.48
N ASP A 5 -2.93 6.39 0.51
CA ASP A 5 -4.15 7.17 0.28
C ASP A 5 -3.89 8.40 -0.57
N GLU A 6 -2.76 9.07 -0.38
CA GLU A 6 -2.36 10.20 -1.23
C GLU A 6 -2.08 9.76 -2.66
N TYR A 7 -1.44 8.61 -2.85
CA TYR A 7 -1.24 8.04 -4.19
C TYR A 7 -2.57 7.75 -4.89
N ARG A 8 -3.55 7.23 -4.16
CA ARG A 8 -4.89 6.97 -4.71
C ARG A 8 -5.59 8.26 -5.10
N LYS A 9 -5.47 9.32 -4.30
CA LYS A 9 -6.02 10.64 -4.63
C LYS A 9 -5.39 11.23 -5.88
N ILE A 10 -4.08 11.08 -6.03
CA ILE A 10 -3.37 11.53 -7.24
C ILE A 10 -3.89 10.74 -8.45
N ALA A 11 -4.03 9.42 -8.33
CA ALA A 11 -4.58 8.59 -9.40
C ALA A 11 -5.99 9.01 -9.79
N GLU A 12 -6.85 9.30 -8.82
CA GLU A 12 -8.21 9.80 -9.08
C GLU A 12 -8.19 11.10 -9.87
N THR A 13 -7.27 12.01 -9.55
CA THR A 13 -7.10 13.27 -10.27
C THR A 13 -6.75 13.00 -11.73
N TYR A 14 -5.82 12.09 -11.99
CA TYR A 14 -5.45 11.73 -13.36
C TYR A 14 -6.59 11.03 -14.12
N TYR A 15 -7.37 10.20 -13.45
CA TYR A 15 -8.56 9.59 -14.07
C TYR A 15 -9.59 10.65 -14.46
N ARG A 16 -9.80 11.65 -13.61
CA ARG A 16 -10.70 12.76 -13.92
C ARG A 16 -10.20 13.55 -15.14
N LEU A 17 -8.92 13.89 -15.15
CA LEU A 17 -8.31 14.58 -16.28
C LEU A 17 -8.40 13.76 -17.56
N ALA A 18 -8.28 12.45 -17.48
CA ALA A 18 -8.43 11.56 -18.62
C ALA A 18 -9.84 11.61 -19.21
N ARG A 19 -10.88 11.71 -18.37
CA ARG A 19 -12.26 11.87 -18.83
C ARG A 19 -12.49 13.18 -19.55
N GLU A 20 -11.78 14.23 -19.15
CA GLU A 20 -11.88 15.57 -19.72
C GLU A 20 -10.93 15.78 -20.90
N ALA A 21 -10.05 14.83 -21.18
CA ALA A 21 -9.08 14.94 -22.26
C ALA A 21 -9.76 15.05 -23.63
N LYS A 22 -9.28 15.98 -24.46
CA LYS A 22 -9.86 16.24 -25.77
C LYS A 22 -9.37 15.27 -26.85
N THR A 23 -8.21 14.65 -26.64
CA THR A 23 -7.64 13.69 -27.59
C THR A 23 -7.48 12.35 -26.94
N GLU A 24 -7.49 11.29 -27.75
CA GLU A 24 -7.28 9.93 -27.27
C GLU A 24 -5.85 9.73 -26.76
N ALA A 25 -4.87 10.34 -27.43
CA ALA A 25 -3.48 10.29 -27.00
C ALA A 25 -3.29 10.84 -25.60
N ASP A 26 -3.89 12.00 -25.31
CA ASP A 26 -3.84 12.61 -23.99
C ASP A 26 -4.55 11.75 -22.95
N ARG A 27 -5.71 11.20 -23.30
CA ARG A 27 -6.46 10.31 -22.42
C ARG A 27 -5.66 9.08 -22.03
N LEU A 28 -5.04 8.42 -23.00
CA LEU A 28 -4.21 7.23 -22.76
C LEU A 28 -2.99 7.54 -21.90
N ALA A 29 -2.33 8.68 -22.15
CA ALA A 29 -1.20 9.11 -21.34
C ALA A 29 -1.60 9.34 -19.88
N LEU A 30 -2.74 9.99 -19.64
CA LEU A 30 -3.25 10.26 -18.29
C LEU A 30 -3.69 8.97 -17.59
N LEU A 31 -4.32 8.05 -18.30
CA LEU A 31 -4.70 6.74 -17.75
C LEU A 31 -3.46 5.94 -17.35
N ASP A 32 -2.40 5.98 -18.14
CA ASP A 32 -1.16 5.30 -17.84
C ASP A 32 -0.51 5.86 -16.58
N LEU A 33 -0.48 7.17 -16.42
CA LEU A 33 -0.01 7.83 -15.20
C LEU A 33 -0.85 7.41 -13.98
N ALA A 34 -2.18 7.38 -14.11
CA ALA A 34 -3.07 6.96 -13.04
C ALA A 34 -2.79 5.53 -12.59
N LYS A 35 -2.59 4.61 -13.53
CA LYS A 35 -2.23 3.23 -13.24
C LYS A 35 -0.91 3.13 -12.48
N GLY A 36 0.08 3.92 -12.88
CA GLY A 36 1.37 3.97 -12.20
C GLY A 36 1.23 4.37 -10.72
N TRP A 37 0.40 5.36 -10.42
CA TRP A 37 0.14 5.78 -9.05
C TRP A 37 -0.61 4.71 -8.24
N LEU A 38 -1.56 4.01 -8.84
CA LEU A 38 -2.26 2.91 -8.18
C LEU A 38 -1.32 1.74 -7.88
N GLU A 39 -0.42 1.42 -8.78
CA GLU A 39 0.61 0.41 -8.56
C GLU A 39 1.55 0.80 -7.42
N ALA A 40 1.95 2.07 -7.35
CA ALA A 40 2.76 2.59 -6.26
C ALA A 40 2.03 2.45 -4.92
N ALA A 41 0.74 2.77 -4.88
CA ALA A 41 -0.09 2.60 -3.68
C ALA A 41 -0.15 1.14 -3.24
N SER A 42 -0.33 0.21 -4.17
CA SER A 42 -0.36 -1.23 -3.89
C SER A 42 0.96 -1.74 -3.33
N ARG A 43 2.08 -1.26 -3.87
CA ARG A 43 3.41 -1.63 -3.36
C ARG A 43 3.62 -1.15 -1.93
N GLU A 44 3.21 0.07 -1.62
CA GLU A 44 3.31 0.63 -0.27
C GLU A 44 2.41 -0.12 0.71
N ASP A 45 1.19 -0.47 0.32
CA ASP A 45 0.28 -1.29 1.12
C ASP A 45 0.89 -2.67 1.41
N ALA A 46 1.47 -3.32 0.42
CA ALA A 46 2.11 -4.62 0.57
C ALA A 46 3.32 -4.55 1.53
N LYS A 47 4.13 -3.50 1.41
CA LYS A 47 5.26 -3.26 2.28
C LYS A 47 4.81 -3.06 3.73
N SER A 48 3.80 -2.25 3.96
CA SER A 48 3.24 -2.00 5.28
C SER A 48 2.65 -3.27 5.91
N ALA A 49 1.99 -4.09 5.10
CA ALA A 49 1.44 -5.37 5.55
C ALA A 49 2.55 -6.33 5.98
N ARG A 50 3.65 -6.39 5.24
CA ARG A 50 4.83 -7.21 5.61
C ARG A 50 5.45 -6.75 6.91
N GLU A 51 5.61 -5.46 7.11
CA GLU A 51 6.14 -4.88 8.33
C GLU A 51 5.25 -5.19 9.54
N ARG A 52 3.92 -5.08 9.38
CA ARG A 52 2.96 -5.44 10.42
C ARG A 52 3.03 -6.92 10.77
N ARG A 53 3.16 -7.80 9.80
CA ARG A 53 3.31 -9.25 10.01
C ARG A 53 4.59 -9.57 10.77
N ARG A 54 5.70 -8.95 10.42
CA ARG A 54 6.97 -9.12 11.14
C ARG A 54 6.84 -8.73 12.61
N SER A 55 6.27 -7.58 12.89
CA SER A 55 6.04 -7.11 14.27
C SER A 55 5.16 -8.08 15.05
N TRP A 56 4.10 -8.58 14.42
CA TRP A 56 3.18 -9.53 15.05
C TRP A 56 3.87 -10.85 15.38
N HIS A 57 4.64 -11.41 14.47
CA HIS A 57 5.40 -12.64 14.68
C HIS A 57 6.45 -12.48 15.77
N ALA A 58 7.15 -11.37 15.81
CA ALA A 58 8.12 -11.08 16.86
C ALA A 58 7.47 -11.05 18.24
N ARG A 59 6.31 -10.39 18.36
CA ARG A 59 5.54 -10.34 19.61
C ARG A 59 5.04 -11.73 20.02
N ALA A 60 4.53 -12.52 19.08
CA ALA A 60 4.05 -13.85 19.35
C ALA A 60 5.18 -14.76 19.85
N ALA A 61 6.36 -14.68 19.25
CA ALA A 61 7.53 -15.44 19.67
C ALA A 61 7.96 -15.08 21.11
N THR A 62 7.97 -13.79 21.43
CA THR A 62 8.30 -13.30 22.78
C THR A 62 7.28 -13.80 23.80
N THR A 63 6.00 -13.74 23.48
CA THR A 63 4.92 -14.22 24.35
C THR A 63 5.05 -15.74 24.62
N ARG A 64 5.38 -16.53 23.61
CA ARG A 64 5.62 -17.95 23.77
C ARG A 64 6.79 -18.26 24.70
N ARG A 65 7.88 -17.49 24.59
CA ARG A 65 9.05 -17.67 25.48
C ARG A 65 8.70 -17.39 26.93
N VAL A 66 7.96 -16.32 27.20
CA VAL A 66 7.50 -15.98 28.54
C VAL A 66 6.57 -17.06 29.08
N PHE A 67 5.65 -17.54 28.26
CA PHE A 67 4.70 -18.58 28.65
C PHE A 67 5.41 -19.90 28.99
N ASN A 68 6.42 -20.28 28.24
CA ASN A 68 7.20 -21.48 28.50
C ASN A 68 8.01 -21.38 29.80
N ARG A 69 8.49 -20.19 30.17
CA ARG A 69 9.20 -19.97 31.43
C ARG A 69 8.29 -20.07 32.65
N LEU A 70 7.02 -19.71 32.50
CA LEU A 70 6.03 -19.71 33.57
C LEU A 70 5.33 -21.07 33.74
N ARG A 71 5.60 -22.03 32.87
CA ARG A 71 5.01 -23.35 32.93
C ARG A 71 5.56 -24.12 34.15
N PRO A 72 4.70 -24.55 35.10
CA PRO A 72 5.19 -25.39 36.16
C PRO A 72 5.69 -26.75 35.63
N LEU A 73 6.77 -27.18 36.14
CA LEU A 73 7.38 -28.44 35.76
C LEU A 73 6.50 -29.65 36.14
#